data_dd4e26ff798c49836d62ba612757d2f4
#
_entry.id   dd4e26ff798c49836d62ba612757d2f4
#
_cell.length_a   1.000
_cell.length_b   1.000
_cell.length_c   1.000
_cell.angle_alpha   90.00
_cell.angle_beta   90.00
_cell.angle_gamma   90.00
#
_symmetry.space_group_name_H-M   'P 1'
#
loop_
_entity.id
_entity.type
_entity.pdbx_description
1 polymer ?
#
loop_
_entity_poly.entity_id
_entity_poly.type
_entity_poly.pdbx_seq_one_letter_code
_entity_poly.pdbx_strand_id
1 'polypeptide(L)'
;MASGELSALSLISSTREFSGTEQRIVDYILDHREEAPTMTAAQLARRSGTSEATISRFCKHLGFDNYRSFQFSLGRDLTLKHDGLDLDGEISLDNVEDSLKSILATKMGELEATLRGIDGACVRNVVKRLAGANVIQIAAVGNTNSVALDATFKFSQLGLRCTTHEVSEIAVGFALTMQPEDVLLVISNSGRSQRLMRIAQAAKNRGACVIAITSDEQSPLARQASYVLRTVNHEALLTTGDFAFSKISAMAIIETLYYFLLPEIEGGREHISRYEELIQPDKDVE
;
A
#
# COMPACT_ATOMS: atom_id res chain seq x y z
N MET A 1 4.06 -23.92 7.17
CA MET A 1 4.85 -22.70 6.92
C MET A 1 4.74 -22.42 5.44
N ALA A 2 3.80 -21.58 5.03
CA ALA A 2 3.69 -21.11 3.66
C ALA A 2 4.71 -20.00 3.50
N SER A 3 5.77 -20.24 2.72
CA SER A 3 6.70 -19.20 2.28
C SER A 3 5.90 -18.20 1.45
N GLY A 4 5.71 -16.99 2.00
CA GLY A 4 5.18 -15.86 1.26
C GLY A 4 6.04 -15.68 0.02
N GLU A 5 5.41 -15.82 -1.14
CA GLU A 5 6.08 -15.81 -2.42
C GLU A 5 6.60 -14.39 -2.70
N LEU A 6 7.92 -14.22 -2.54
CA LEU A 6 8.63 -12.97 -2.77
C LEU A 6 8.55 -12.61 -4.27
N SER A 7 8.15 -11.38 -4.60
CA SER A 7 8.22 -10.86 -5.97
C SER A 7 9.68 -10.58 -6.35
N ALA A 8 10.16 -11.22 -7.40
CA ALA A 8 11.54 -11.06 -7.87
C ALA A 8 11.84 -9.62 -8.29
N LEU A 9 10.92 -8.97 -9.03
CA LEU A 9 11.08 -7.57 -9.45
C LEU A 9 11.04 -6.61 -8.27
N SER A 10 10.19 -6.85 -7.26
CA SER A 10 10.15 -6.05 -6.06
C SER A 10 11.45 -6.14 -5.25
N LEU A 11 12.03 -7.34 -5.15
CA LEU A 11 13.30 -7.54 -4.47
C LEU A 11 14.46 -6.90 -5.22
N ILE A 12 14.50 -7.01 -6.56
CA ILE A 12 15.47 -6.30 -7.39
C ILE A 12 15.39 -4.80 -7.15
N SER A 13 14.18 -4.23 -7.14
CA SER A 13 13.98 -2.79 -6.96
C SER A 13 14.26 -2.29 -5.54
N SER A 14 14.12 -3.15 -4.52
CA SER A 14 14.31 -2.78 -3.11
C SER A 14 15.73 -3.01 -2.59
N THR A 15 16.56 -3.75 -3.30
CA THR A 15 17.95 -4.03 -2.91
C THR A 15 18.82 -2.82 -3.21
N ARG A 16 19.47 -2.26 -2.18
CA ARG A 16 20.22 -0.98 -2.29
C ARG A 16 21.60 -1.11 -2.90
N GLU A 17 22.25 -2.27 -2.84
CA GLU A 17 23.61 -2.46 -3.31
C GLU A 17 23.74 -3.81 -4.03
N PHE A 18 24.01 -3.73 -5.32
CA PHE A 18 24.43 -4.87 -6.12
C PHE A 18 25.94 -4.75 -6.43
N SER A 19 26.64 -5.87 -6.39
CA SER A 19 28.01 -5.91 -6.94
C SER A 19 27.96 -5.61 -8.44
N GLY A 20 29.07 -5.13 -9.02
CA GLY A 20 29.10 -4.79 -10.46
C GLY A 20 28.74 -5.95 -11.39
N THR A 21 28.88 -7.20 -10.94
CA THR A 21 28.43 -8.38 -11.68
C THR A 21 26.94 -8.66 -11.52
N GLU A 22 26.38 -8.39 -10.33
CA GLU A 22 24.94 -8.51 -10.08
C GLU A 22 24.17 -7.38 -10.77
N GLN A 23 24.75 -6.18 -10.82
CA GLN A 23 24.14 -5.05 -11.53
C GLN A 23 23.94 -5.38 -13.02
N ARG A 24 24.88 -6.04 -13.67
CA ARG A 24 24.71 -6.48 -15.07
C ARG A 24 23.57 -7.48 -15.25
N ILE A 25 23.32 -8.34 -14.26
CA ILE A 25 22.17 -9.26 -14.28
C ILE A 25 20.88 -8.46 -14.14
N VAL A 26 20.85 -7.51 -13.21
CA VAL A 26 19.70 -6.61 -12.98
C VAL A 26 19.39 -5.81 -14.24
N ASP A 27 20.39 -5.14 -14.81
CA ASP A 27 20.23 -4.32 -16.02
C ASP A 27 19.68 -5.17 -17.17
N TYR A 28 20.25 -6.36 -17.38
CA TYR A 28 19.76 -7.27 -18.43
C TYR A 28 18.31 -7.70 -18.19
N ILE A 29 17.93 -8.06 -16.96
CA ILE A 29 16.55 -8.45 -16.63
C ILE A 29 15.59 -7.29 -16.85
N LEU A 30 15.98 -6.07 -16.48
CA LEU A 30 15.14 -4.88 -16.62
C LEU A 30 14.95 -4.48 -18.08
N ASP A 31 15.99 -4.64 -18.91
CA ASP A 31 15.95 -4.33 -20.34
C ASP A 31 15.24 -5.43 -21.17
N HIS A 32 15.18 -6.67 -20.67
CA HIS A 32 14.65 -7.84 -21.40
C HIS A 32 13.61 -8.59 -20.55
N ARG A 33 12.65 -7.84 -20.00
CA ARG A 33 11.69 -8.38 -19.01
C ARG A 33 10.86 -9.54 -19.53
N GLU A 34 10.47 -9.54 -20.78
CA GLU A 34 9.67 -10.61 -21.40
C GLU A 34 10.48 -11.88 -21.64
N GLU A 35 11.74 -11.75 -22.02
CA GLU A 35 12.59 -12.89 -22.33
C GLU A 35 13.24 -13.52 -21.08
N ALA A 36 13.64 -12.70 -20.12
CA ALA A 36 14.40 -13.14 -18.94
C ALA A 36 13.73 -14.30 -18.17
N PRO A 37 12.38 -14.32 -17.95
CA PRO A 37 11.73 -15.45 -17.26
C PRO A 37 11.70 -16.76 -18.04
N THR A 38 11.86 -16.72 -19.35
CA THR A 38 11.87 -17.94 -20.18
C THR A 38 13.28 -18.55 -20.32
N MET A 39 14.32 -17.81 -19.87
CA MET A 39 15.72 -18.21 -20.00
C MET A 39 16.12 -19.27 -18.97
N THR A 40 17.03 -20.16 -19.36
CA THR A 40 17.77 -20.97 -18.40
C THR A 40 18.84 -20.13 -17.69
N ALA A 41 19.34 -20.60 -16.52
CA ALA A 41 20.44 -19.92 -15.81
C ALA A 41 21.68 -19.70 -16.71
N ALA A 42 22.00 -20.68 -17.56
CA ALA A 42 23.09 -20.60 -18.53
C ALA A 42 22.84 -19.51 -19.60
N GLN A 43 21.62 -19.39 -20.08
CA GLN A 43 21.24 -18.34 -21.03
C GLN A 43 21.30 -16.95 -20.41
N LEU A 44 20.74 -16.78 -19.22
CA LEU A 44 20.79 -15.51 -18.50
C LEU A 44 22.24 -15.11 -18.17
N ALA A 45 23.07 -16.06 -17.71
CA ALA A 45 24.48 -15.81 -17.45
C ALA A 45 25.22 -15.32 -18.70
N ARG A 46 25.01 -15.99 -19.83
CA ARG A 46 25.64 -15.62 -21.12
C ARG A 46 25.19 -14.23 -21.58
N ARG A 47 23.91 -13.95 -21.51
CA ARG A 47 23.31 -12.68 -21.97
C ARG A 47 23.69 -11.50 -21.09
N SER A 48 23.77 -11.69 -19.77
CA SER A 48 24.21 -10.65 -18.82
C SER A 48 25.73 -10.53 -18.69
N GLY A 49 26.52 -11.34 -19.47
CA GLY A 49 27.97 -11.32 -19.38
C GLY A 49 28.52 -11.77 -18.03
N THR A 50 27.86 -12.77 -17.41
CA THR A 50 28.22 -13.31 -16.09
C THR A 50 28.38 -14.82 -16.14
N SER A 51 28.54 -15.50 -15.00
CA SER A 51 28.61 -16.96 -14.91
C SER A 51 27.36 -17.52 -14.23
N GLU A 52 27.05 -18.81 -14.48
CA GLU A 52 25.94 -19.49 -13.79
C GLU A 52 26.12 -19.51 -12.26
N ALA A 53 27.36 -19.58 -11.79
CA ALA A 53 27.66 -19.47 -10.37
C ALA A 53 27.32 -18.08 -9.83
N THR A 54 27.45 -17.03 -10.64
CA THR A 54 27.05 -15.66 -10.29
C THR A 54 25.53 -15.53 -10.26
N ILE A 55 24.81 -16.12 -11.24
CA ILE A 55 23.34 -16.18 -11.22
C ILE A 55 22.84 -16.88 -9.96
N SER A 56 23.44 -18.02 -9.59
CA SER A 56 23.03 -18.76 -8.39
C SER A 56 23.24 -17.93 -7.11
N ARG A 57 24.36 -17.19 -7.00
CA ARG A 57 24.63 -16.29 -5.85
C ARG A 57 23.68 -15.11 -5.83
N PHE A 58 23.39 -14.52 -6.97
CA PHE A 58 22.41 -13.44 -7.12
C PHE A 58 21.01 -13.88 -6.64
N CYS A 59 20.54 -15.06 -7.04
CA CYS A 59 19.26 -15.59 -6.56
C CYS A 59 19.24 -15.75 -5.03
N LYS A 60 20.34 -16.27 -4.45
CA LYS A 60 20.46 -16.39 -2.99
C LYS A 60 20.54 -15.05 -2.27
N HIS A 61 21.21 -14.06 -2.88
CA HIS A 61 21.28 -12.69 -2.36
C HIS A 61 19.88 -12.06 -2.29
N LEU A 62 19.02 -12.32 -3.28
CA LEU A 62 17.62 -11.90 -3.28
C LEU A 62 16.70 -12.76 -2.40
N GLY A 63 17.23 -13.79 -1.71
CA GLY A 63 16.46 -14.64 -0.80
C GLY A 63 15.78 -15.84 -1.45
N PHE A 64 16.11 -16.19 -2.70
CA PHE A 64 15.59 -17.37 -3.38
C PHE A 64 16.50 -18.60 -3.14
N ASP A 65 15.89 -19.76 -2.93
CA ASP A 65 16.64 -21.01 -2.71
C ASP A 65 17.47 -21.43 -3.94
N ASN A 66 16.96 -21.17 -5.15
CA ASN A 66 17.59 -21.53 -6.40
C ASN A 66 17.07 -20.66 -7.57
N TYR A 67 17.72 -20.82 -8.74
CA TYR A 67 17.32 -20.08 -9.96
C TYR A 67 15.89 -20.39 -10.40
N ARG A 68 15.40 -21.61 -10.22
CA ARG A 68 14.06 -22.01 -10.65
C ARG A 68 12.97 -21.26 -9.84
N SER A 69 13.16 -21.10 -8.53
CA SER A 69 12.24 -20.34 -7.69
C SER A 69 12.28 -18.83 -8.02
N PHE A 70 13.45 -18.29 -8.31
CA PHE A 70 13.61 -16.92 -8.82
C PHE A 70 12.92 -16.75 -10.18
N GLN A 71 13.19 -17.65 -11.14
CA GLN A 71 12.59 -17.66 -12.49
C GLN A 71 11.07 -17.75 -12.43
N PHE A 72 10.53 -18.60 -11.58
CA PHE A 72 9.09 -18.74 -11.38
C PHE A 72 8.47 -17.45 -10.81
N SER A 73 9.13 -16.85 -9.82
CA SER A 73 8.71 -15.55 -9.27
C SER A 73 8.77 -14.44 -10.31
N LEU A 74 9.84 -14.38 -11.11
CA LEU A 74 9.99 -13.41 -12.19
C LEU A 74 8.91 -13.62 -13.29
N GLY A 75 8.62 -14.87 -13.65
CA GLY A 75 7.54 -15.22 -14.59
C GLY A 75 6.16 -14.87 -14.05
N ARG A 76 5.92 -15.09 -12.76
CA ARG A 76 4.68 -14.70 -12.09
C ARG A 76 4.53 -13.17 -12.04
N ASP A 77 5.60 -12.45 -11.75
CA ASP A 77 5.58 -10.98 -11.76
C ASP A 77 5.20 -10.42 -13.14
N LEU A 78 5.51 -11.16 -14.21
CA LEU A 78 5.11 -10.82 -15.57
C LEU A 78 3.70 -11.32 -15.93
N THR A 79 3.30 -12.49 -15.44
CA THR A 79 1.94 -13.02 -15.67
C THR A 79 0.92 -12.18 -14.90
N LEU A 80 1.26 -11.71 -13.70
CA LEU A 80 0.47 -10.72 -12.97
C LEU A 80 0.44 -9.36 -13.70
N LYS A 81 1.45 -9.07 -14.54
CA LYS A 81 1.41 -7.96 -15.49
C LYS A 81 0.55 -8.25 -16.72
N HIS A 82 0.44 -9.50 -17.14
CA HIS A 82 -0.42 -9.89 -18.28
C HIS A 82 -1.91 -9.97 -17.90
N ASP A 83 -2.22 -10.30 -16.64
CA ASP A 83 -3.60 -10.21 -16.11
C ASP A 83 -3.94 -8.83 -15.53
N GLY A 84 -2.96 -7.97 -15.34
CA GLY A 84 -3.07 -6.59 -14.86
C GLY A 84 -2.22 -5.66 -15.74
N LEU A 85 -2.82 -5.18 -16.79
CA LEU A 85 -2.52 -3.99 -17.59
C LEU A 85 -1.10 -3.43 -17.49
N ASP A 86 -0.37 -3.68 -18.55
CA ASP A 86 0.77 -2.88 -18.95
C ASP A 86 0.35 -1.40 -19.14
N LEU A 87 0.80 -0.53 -18.24
CA LEU A 87 0.96 0.89 -18.54
C LEU A 87 2.18 1.11 -19.48
N ASP A 88 2.75 0.03 -20.05
CA ASP A 88 3.71 0.08 -21.16
C ASP A 88 3.02 0.48 -22.49
N GLY A 89 1.69 0.59 -22.52
CA GLY A 89 1.00 1.40 -23.50
C GLY A 89 1.30 2.87 -23.18
N GLU A 90 2.15 3.48 -23.97
CA GLU A 90 2.55 4.87 -23.87
C GLU A 90 1.30 5.74 -23.69
N ILE A 91 1.12 6.33 -22.49
CA ILE A 91 0.05 7.28 -22.25
C ILE A 91 0.33 8.49 -23.14
N SER A 92 -0.46 8.66 -24.18
CA SER A 92 -0.20 9.63 -25.25
C SER A 92 -1.44 10.46 -25.56
N LEU A 93 -1.22 11.74 -25.83
CA LEU A 93 -2.25 12.63 -26.34
C LEU A 93 -2.64 12.29 -27.80
N ASP A 94 -1.78 11.57 -28.52
CA ASP A 94 -2.08 11.12 -29.88
C ASP A 94 -3.07 9.95 -29.92
N ASN A 95 -3.23 9.24 -28.78
CA ASN A 95 -4.18 8.13 -28.64
C ASN A 95 -4.86 8.17 -27.25
N VAL A 96 -5.68 9.19 -27.04
CA VAL A 96 -6.35 9.43 -25.74
C VAL A 96 -7.32 8.31 -25.39
N GLU A 97 -8.05 7.75 -26.36
CA GLU A 97 -9.06 6.71 -26.09
C GLU A 97 -8.42 5.41 -25.55
N ASP A 98 -7.33 4.96 -26.12
CA ASP A 98 -6.65 3.75 -25.66
C ASP A 98 -5.88 4.02 -24.37
N SER A 99 -5.31 5.22 -24.21
CA SER A 99 -4.74 5.67 -22.94
C SER A 99 -5.76 5.63 -21.80
N LEU A 100 -6.98 6.10 -22.02
CA LEU A 100 -8.08 6.04 -21.03
C LEU A 100 -8.49 4.60 -20.71
N LYS A 101 -8.55 3.70 -21.70
CA LYS A 101 -8.83 2.28 -21.47
C LYS A 101 -7.73 1.64 -20.60
N SER A 102 -6.46 1.93 -20.89
CA SER A 102 -5.32 1.43 -20.10
C SER A 102 -5.37 1.94 -18.65
N ILE A 103 -5.63 3.23 -18.45
CA ILE A 103 -5.78 3.82 -17.12
C ILE A 103 -6.94 3.15 -16.36
N LEU A 104 -8.13 3.06 -16.98
CA LEU A 104 -9.31 2.44 -16.36
C LEU A 104 -9.00 1.02 -15.90
N ALA A 105 -8.44 0.25 -16.78
CA ALA A 105 -8.21 -1.15 -16.55
C ALA A 105 -7.13 -1.34 -15.46
N THR A 106 -6.05 -0.53 -15.40
CA THR A 106 -5.06 -0.52 -14.30
C THR A 106 -5.73 -0.20 -12.96
N LYS A 107 -6.56 0.84 -12.92
CA LYS A 107 -7.24 1.23 -11.68
C LYS A 107 -8.27 0.21 -11.20
N MET A 108 -8.98 -0.43 -12.13
CA MET A 108 -9.87 -1.55 -11.80
C MET A 108 -9.08 -2.72 -11.21
N GLY A 109 -7.95 -3.09 -11.80
CA GLY A 109 -7.09 -4.15 -11.29
C GLY A 109 -6.54 -3.86 -9.88
N GLU A 110 -6.09 -2.63 -9.61
CA GLU A 110 -5.65 -2.20 -8.28
C GLU A 110 -6.77 -2.33 -7.23
N LEU A 111 -7.98 -1.89 -7.57
CA LEU A 111 -9.14 -1.97 -6.69
C LEU A 111 -9.54 -3.42 -6.43
N GLU A 112 -9.67 -4.23 -7.49
CA GLU A 112 -10.04 -5.63 -7.38
C GLU A 112 -9.03 -6.42 -6.55
N ALA A 113 -7.73 -6.28 -6.83
CA ALA A 113 -6.67 -6.96 -6.10
C ALA A 113 -6.62 -6.51 -4.63
N THR A 114 -6.87 -5.22 -4.35
CA THR A 114 -6.94 -4.70 -2.98
C THR A 114 -8.11 -5.31 -2.23
N LEU A 115 -9.33 -5.19 -2.75
CA LEU A 115 -10.54 -5.61 -2.03
C LEU A 115 -10.66 -7.13 -1.91
N ARG A 116 -10.25 -7.90 -2.93
CA ARG A 116 -10.21 -9.36 -2.85
C ARG A 116 -9.11 -9.89 -1.93
N GLY A 117 -8.02 -9.12 -1.78
CA GLY A 117 -6.88 -9.49 -0.93
C GLY A 117 -7.09 -9.21 0.56
N ILE A 118 -8.16 -8.51 0.95
CA ILE A 118 -8.42 -8.18 2.35
C ILE A 118 -8.95 -9.40 3.10
N ASP A 119 -8.31 -9.73 4.23
CA ASP A 119 -8.82 -10.72 5.16
C ASP A 119 -10.06 -10.21 5.91
N GLY A 120 -11.18 -10.88 5.74
CA GLY A 120 -12.44 -10.51 6.39
C GLY A 120 -12.40 -10.57 7.93
N ALA A 121 -11.54 -11.42 8.52
CA ALA A 121 -11.35 -11.43 9.97
C ALA A 121 -10.58 -10.19 10.44
N CYS A 122 -9.59 -9.75 9.67
CA CYS A 122 -8.87 -8.50 9.91
C CYS A 122 -9.83 -7.31 9.87
N VAL A 123 -10.65 -7.18 8.82
CA VAL A 123 -11.65 -6.10 8.71
C VAL A 123 -12.59 -6.09 9.92
N ARG A 124 -13.14 -7.22 10.30
CA ARG A 124 -14.05 -7.32 11.46
C ARG A 124 -13.39 -6.81 12.75
N ASN A 125 -12.13 -7.18 12.98
CA ASN A 125 -11.40 -6.75 14.17
C ASN A 125 -11.08 -5.25 14.11
N VAL A 126 -10.67 -4.75 12.95
CA VAL A 126 -10.40 -3.32 12.71
C VAL A 126 -11.66 -2.49 12.96
N VAL A 127 -12.79 -2.88 12.37
CA VAL A 127 -14.08 -2.19 12.55
C VAL A 127 -14.48 -2.14 14.03
N LYS A 128 -14.39 -3.27 14.74
CA LYS A 128 -14.68 -3.29 16.19
C LYS A 128 -13.76 -2.37 17.00
N ARG A 129 -12.48 -2.31 16.64
CA ARG A 129 -11.52 -1.40 17.31
C ARG A 129 -11.83 0.06 17.03
N LEU A 130 -12.17 0.41 15.79
CA LEU A 130 -12.55 1.77 15.41
C LEU A 130 -13.88 2.19 16.07
N ALA A 131 -14.89 1.30 16.04
CA ALA A 131 -16.21 1.60 16.64
C ALA A 131 -16.14 1.78 18.16
N GLY A 132 -15.26 1.08 18.85
CA GLY A 132 -15.08 1.18 20.29
C GLY A 132 -14.01 2.18 20.73
N ALA A 133 -13.40 2.91 19.82
CA ALA A 133 -12.33 3.85 20.16
C ALA A 133 -12.86 5.13 20.83
N ASN A 134 -12.18 5.60 21.89
CA ASN A 134 -12.45 6.91 22.45
C ASN A 134 -12.02 8.03 21.52
N VAL A 135 -10.84 7.90 20.91
CA VAL A 135 -10.30 8.80 19.89
C VAL A 135 -9.57 8.00 18.82
N ILE A 136 -9.74 8.42 17.58
CA ILE A 136 -9.01 7.87 16.43
C ILE A 136 -8.08 8.97 15.91
N GLN A 137 -6.78 8.76 16.05
CA GLN A 137 -5.80 9.58 15.34
C GLN A 137 -5.53 8.92 13.97
N ILE A 138 -5.64 9.70 12.90
CA ILE A 138 -5.33 9.26 11.54
C ILE A 138 -4.05 9.95 11.11
N ALA A 139 -3.01 9.18 10.82
CA ALA A 139 -1.69 9.71 10.50
C ALA A 139 -1.26 9.31 9.08
N ALA A 140 -0.84 10.31 8.32
CA ALA A 140 -0.28 10.16 6.99
C ALA A 140 0.80 11.22 6.75
N VAL A 141 1.56 11.11 5.67
CA VAL A 141 2.54 12.13 5.26
C VAL A 141 2.58 12.24 3.73
N GLY A 142 2.79 13.46 3.24
CA GLY A 142 2.91 13.72 1.81
C GLY A 142 1.61 13.41 1.05
N ASN A 143 1.70 12.62 0.00
CA ASN A 143 0.58 12.32 -0.90
C ASN A 143 -0.62 11.66 -0.19
N THR A 144 -0.40 10.86 0.84
CA THR A 144 -1.46 10.17 1.57
C THR A 144 -2.21 11.04 2.58
N ASN A 145 -1.80 12.29 2.83
CA ASN A 145 -2.51 13.23 3.71
C ASN A 145 -3.96 13.45 3.28
N SER A 146 -4.23 13.52 1.97
CA SER A 146 -5.60 13.67 1.47
C SER A 146 -6.51 12.50 1.84
N VAL A 147 -5.97 11.28 1.93
CA VAL A 147 -6.71 10.09 2.38
C VAL A 147 -7.00 10.17 3.88
N ALA A 148 -6.03 10.66 4.68
CA ALA A 148 -6.23 10.86 6.11
C ALA A 148 -7.29 11.92 6.41
N LEU A 149 -7.31 13.01 5.65
CA LEU A 149 -8.36 14.04 5.73
C LEU A 149 -9.73 13.49 5.38
N ASP A 150 -9.84 12.73 4.26
CA ASP A 150 -11.08 12.09 3.84
C ASP A 150 -11.59 11.08 4.89
N ALA A 151 -10.70 10.26 5.43
CA ALA A 151 -11.04 9.32 6.50
C ALA A 151 -11.52 10.04 7.77
N THR A 152 -10.84 11.13 8.16
CA THR A 152 -11.23 11.96 9.31
C THR A 152 -12.63 12.53 9.11
N PHE A 153 -12.90 13.06 7.91
CA PHE A 153 -14.21 13.60 7.57
C PHE A 153 -15.30 12.52 7.64
N LYS A 154 -15.13 11.41 6.92
CA LYS A 154 -16.10 10.31 6.86
C LYS A 154 -16.42 9.72 8.24
N PHE A 155 -15.38 9.43 9.02
CA PHE A 155 -15.58 8.81 10.34
C PHE A 155 -16.18 9.78 11.35
N SER A 156 -15.86 11.08 11.26
CA SER A 156 -16.49 12.10 12.10
C SER A 156 -17.98 12.26 11.81
N GLN A 157 -18.42 12.09 10.55
CA GLN A 157 -19.84 12.09 10.21
C GLN A 157 -20.63 10.95 10.89
N LEU A 158 -19.97 9.82 11.20
CA LEU A 158 -20.56 8.72 11.97
C LEU A 158 -20.63 9.01 13.48
N GLY A 159 -20.09 10.14 13.95
CA GLY A 159 -20.00 10.48 15.37
C GLY A 159 -18.70 10.01 16.04
N LEU A 160 -17.76 9.44 15.30
CA LEU A 160 -16.47 9.05 15.84
C LEU A 160 -15.58 10.28 16.07
N ARG A 161 -14.85 10.28 17.18
CA ARG A 161 -13.92 11.36 17.52
C ARG A 161 -12.59 11.16 16.80
N CYS A 162 -12.45 11.78 15.65
CA CYS A 162 -11.29 11.63 14.78
C CYS A 162 -10.43 12.90 14.76
N THR A 163 -9.12 12.73 14.59
CA THR A 163 -8.18 13.83 14.36
C THR A 163 -7.09 13.42 13.39
N THR A 164 -6.62 14.38 12.61
CA THR A 164 -5.40 14.23 11.79
C THR A 164 -4.55 15.49 11.90
N HIS A 165 -3.24 15.35 11.77
CA HIS A 165 -2.29 16.45 11.88
C HIS A 165 -1.27 16.38 10.75
N GLU A 166 -1.17 17.44 9.95
CA GLU A 166 -0.21 17.53 8.85
C GLU A 166 1.23 17.71 9.35
N VAL A 167 1.38 18.39 10.49
CA VAL A 167 2.67 18.60 11.15
C VAL A 167 3.05 17.37 11.98
N SER A 168 4.12 16.68 11.59
CA SER A 168 4.53 15.42 12.23
C SER A 168 4.82 15.55 13.73
N GLU A 169 5.36 16.69 14.16
CA GLU A 169 5.66 16.97 15.57
C GLU A 169 4.39 17.07 16.42
N ILE A 170 3.32 17.68 15.87
CA ILE A 170 2.01 17.72 16.52
C ILE A 170 1.41 16.31 16.57
N ALA A 171 1.50 15.56 15.47
CA ALA A 171 1.02 14.19 15.42
C ALA A 171 1.71 13.27 16.45
N VAL A 172 3.04 13.40 16.63
CA VAL A 172 3.78 12.68 17.68
C VAL A 172 3.35 13.15 19.07
N GLY A 173 3.23 14.47 19.29
CA GLY A 173 2.76 15.03 20.56
C GLY A 173 1.40 14.47 20.95
N PHE A 174 0.47 14.39 20.01
CA PHE A 174 -0.84 13.78 20.24
C PHE A 174 -0.74 12.28 20.56
N ALA A 175 0.05 11.53 19.78
CA ALA A 175 0.25 10.09 19.98
C ALA A 175 0.81 9.76 21.38
N LEU A 176 1.58 10.66 21.99
CA LEU A 176 2.08 10.52 23.37
C LEU A 176 0.98 10.67 24.44
N THR A 177 -0.17 11.23 24.11
CA THR A 177 -1.33 11.37 25.01
C THR A 177 -2.35 10.25 24.90
N MET A 178 -2.22 9.38 23.89
CA MET A 178 -3.17 8.28 23.63
C MET A 178 -3.27 7.30 24.81
N GLN A 179 -4.39 6.62 24.87
CA GLN A 179 -4.72 5.60 25.88
C GLN A 179 -4.97 4.23 25.20
N PRO A 180 -5.04 3.12 25.94
CA PRO A 180 -5.27 1.79 25.37
C PRO A 180 -6.57 1.63 24.57
N GLU A 181 -7.57 2.44 24.86
CA GLU A 181 -8.87 2.49 24.19
C GLU A 181 -8.82 3.29 22.86
N ASP A 182 -7.74 4.04 22.62
CA ASP A 182 -7.59 4.84 21.41
C ASP A 182 -7.03 4.00 20.25
N VAL A 183 -7.27 4.49 19.04
CA VAL A 183 -6.77 3.87 17.81
C VAL A 183 -5.90 4.86 17.03
N LEU A 184 -4.73 4.43 16.61
CA LEU A 184 -3.93 5.09 15.59
C LEU A 184 -4.10 4.36 14.25
N LEU A 185 -4.72 5.03 13.27
CA LEU A 185 -4.79 4.56 11.88
C LEU A 185 -3.69 5.25 11.07
N VAL A 186 -2.73 4.48 10.56
CA VAL A 186 -1.59 5.00 9.79
C VAL A 186 -1.72 4.61 8.33
N ILE A 187 -1.64 5.60 7.44
CA ILE A 187 -1.74 5.40 5.99
C ILE A 187 -0.38 5.68 5.35
N SER A 188 0.27 4.65 4.85
CA SER A 188 1.61 4.76 4.25
C SER A 188 1.82 3.68 3.19
N ASN A 189 1.86 4.06 1.93
CA ASN A 189 2.03 3.08 0.86
C ASN A 189 3.27 2.20 1.07
N SER A 190 4.46 2.76 1.20
CA SER A 190 5.70 2.00 1.41
C SER A 190 5.88 1.45 2.83
N GLY A 191 5.18 1.98 3.82
CA GLY A 191 5.36 1.64 5.24
C GLY A 191 6.76 1.95 5.80
N ARG A 192 7.54 2.83 5.14
CA ARG A 192 8.95 3.12 5.48
C ARG A 192 9.20 4.55 5.98
N SER A 193 8.16 5.36 6.10
CA SER A 193 8.30 6.74 6.57
C SER A 193 8.75 6.80 8.03
N GLN A 194 9.94 7.36 8.29
CA GLN A 194 10.47 7.52 9.65
C GLN A 194 9.56 8.39 10.53
N ARG A 195 8.89 9.37 9.95
CA ARG A 195 7.93 10.23 10.66
C ARG A 195 6.74 9.41 11.16
N LEU A 196 6.14 8.59 10.29
CA LEU A 196 5.00 7.73 10.65
C LEU A 196 5.40 6.63 11.64
N MET A 197 6.61 6.07 11.50
CA MET A 197 7.12 5.08 12.44
C MET A 197 7.29 5.65 13.86
N ARG A 198 7.71 6.92 13.99
CA ARG A 198 7.79 7.61 15.30
C ARG A 198 6.42 7.80 15.94
N ILE A 199 5.41 8.19 15.13
CA ILE A 199 4.03 8.34 15.59
C ILE A 199 3.47 6.97 16.04
N ALA A 200 3.66 5.92 15.22
CA ALA A 200 3.21 4.57 15.53
C ALA A 200 3.87 4.03 16.80
N GLN A 201 5.17 4.25 16.95
CA GLN A 201 5.90 3.81 18.17
C GLN A 201 5.42 4.56 19.42
N ALA A 202 5.15 5.87 19.31
CA ALA A 202 4.62 6.67 20.41
C ALA A 202 3.26 6.14 20.87
N ALA A 203 2.32 5.94 19.95
CA ALA A 203 1.00 5.38 20.24
C ALA A 203 1.07 3.97 20.82
N LYS A 204 1.90 3.10 20.22
CA LYS A 204 2.12 1.73 20.70
C LYS A 204 2.66 1.68 22.14
N ASN A 205 3.60 2.55 22.48
CA ASN A 205 4.15 2.65 23.84
C ASN A 205 3.10 3.10 24.87
N ARG A 206 2.01 3.74 24.41
CA ARG A 206 0.87 4.13 25.24
C ARG A 206 -0.20 3.03 25.33
N GLY A 207 -0.01 1.90 24.63
CA GLY A 207 -0.96 0.79 24.60
C GLY A 207 -2.07 0.96 23.56
N ALA A 208 -2.08 2.05 22.77
CA ALA A 208 -3.07 2.28 21.74
C ALA A 208 -2.96 1.22 20.62
N CYS A 209 -4.10 0.88 20.02
CA CYS A 209 -4.15 -0.03 18.91
C CYS A 209 -3.63 0.66 17.64
N VAL A 210 -2.61 0.11 17.00
CA VAL A 210 -2.05 0.65 15.74
C VAL A 210 -2.58 -0.19 14.57
N ILE A 211 -3.23 0.48 13.61
CA ILE A 211 -3.74 -0.11 12.36
C ILE A 211 -2.96 0.53 11.21
N ALA A 212 -2.38 -0.27 10.33
CA ALA A 212 -1.64 0.20 9.16
C ALA A 212 -2.38 -0.11 7.86
N ILE A 213 -2.50 0.90 6.98
CA ILE A 213 -2.87 0.73 5.57
C ILE A 213 -1.59 0.91 4.75
N THR A 214 -1.12 -0.17 4.10
CA THR A 214 0.16 -0.18 3.39
C THR A 214 0.18 -1.21 2.27
N SER A 215 1.03 -1.03 1.25
CA SER A 215 1.22 -2.04 0.21
C SER A 215 2.24 -3.13 0.59
N ASP A 216 3.08 -2.87 1.60
CA ASP A 216 4.14 -3.79 2.05
C ASP A 216 3.85 -4.31 3.47
N GLU A 217 3.31 -5.52 3.57
CA GLU A 217 3.04 -6.21 4.85
C GLU A 217 4.31 -6.55 5.62
N GLN A 218 5.46 -6.53 4.96
CA GLN A 218 6.77 -6.75 5.59
C GLN A 218 7.48 -5.45 5.96
N SER A 219 6.84 -4.30 5.73
CA SER A 219 7.41 -3.00 6.04
C SER A 219 7.66 -2.82 7.54
N PRO A 220 8.59 -1.92 7.92
CA PRO A 220 8.82 -1.58 9.32
C PRO A 220 7.57 -1.08 10.05
N LEU A 221 6.67 -0.38 9.34
CA LEU A 221 5.39 0.09 9.89
C LEU A 221 4.44 -1.08 10.14
N ALA A 222 4.29 -1.98 9.16
CA ALA A 222 3.43 -3.16 9.28
C ALA A 222 3.81 -4.04 10.48
N ARG A 223 5.12 -4.20 10.75
CA ARG A 223 5.61 -4.96 11.93
C ARG A 223 5.28 -4.30 13.27
N GLN A 224 5.04 -3.00 13.30
CA GLN A 224 4.63 -2.29 14.51
C GLN A 224 3.12 -2.32 14.72
N ALA A 225 2.35 -2.52 13.65
CA ALA A 225 0.90 -2.50 13.67
C ALA A 225 0.30 -3.74 14.33
N SER A 226 -0.85 -3.56 14.97
CA SER A 226 -1.69 -4.65 15.47
C SER A 226 -2.49 -5.30 14.36
N TYR A 227 -2.87 -4.51 13.35
CA TYR A 227 -3.60 -4.94 12.16
C TYR A 227 -3.03 -4.25 10.93
N VAL A 228 -2.97 -4.99 9.82
CA VAL A 228 -2.52 -4.47 8.53
C VAL A 228 -3.62 -4.70 7.50
N LEU A 229 -4.00 -3.62 6.82
CA LEU A 229 -4.89 -3.64 5.66
C LEU A 229 -4.03 -3.35 4.43
N ARG A 230 -3.85 -4.38 3.62
CA ARG A 230 -2.96 -4.31 2.46
C ARG A 230 -3.64 -3.61 1.28
N THR A 231 -2.91 -2.68 0.67
CA THR A 231 -3.25 -2.09 -0.64
C THR A 231 -2.43 -2.74 -1.75
N VAL A 232 -2.98 -2.76 -2.95
CA VAL A 232 -2.24 -3.13 -4.16
C VAL A 232 -2.17 -1.89 -5.05
N ASN A 233 -0.96 -1.54 -5.49
CA ASN A 233 -0.69 -0.44 -6.41
C ASN A 233 0.26 -0.95 -7.48
N HIS A 234 -0.08 -0.74 -8.75
CA HIS A 234 0.71 -1.21 -9.91
C HIS A 234 1.49 -0.06 -10.57
N GLU A 235 1.58 1.11 -9.94
CA GLU A 235 2.25 2.25 -10.54
C GLU A 235 3.76 2.11 -10.55
N ALA A 236 4.30 1.90 -11.77
CA ALA A 236 5.73 1.96 -12.06
C ALA A 236 6.15 3.32 -12.66
N LEU A 237 5.32 4.37 -12.48
CA LEU A 237 5.46 5.67 -13.18
C LEU A 237 6.65 6.54 -12.78
N LEU A 238 7.41 6.17 -11.75
CA LEU A 238 8.60 6.92 -11.36
C LEU A 238 9.83 6.04 -11.36
N THR A 239 10.89 6.56 -11.94
CA THR A 239 12.21 5.95 -12.06
C THR A 239 12.82 5.44 -10.73
N THR A 240 12.30 5.87 -9.59
CA THR A 240 12.78 5.46 -8.27
C THR A 240 11.96 4.33 -7.63
N GLY A 241 10.80 3.96 -8.20
CA GLY A 241 9.93 2.89 -7.66
C GLY A 241 9.34 3.12 -6.27
N ASP A 242 9.78 4.16 -5.56
CA ASP A 242 9.43 4.39 -4.15
C ASP A 242 8.15 5.23 -3.94
N PHE A 243 7.60 5.83 -5.00
CA PHE A 243 6.45 6.72 -4.93
C PHE A 243 5.25 6.16 -5.71
N ALA A 244 4.27 5.63 -5.01
CA ALA A 244 2.95 5.42 -5.60
C ALA A 244 2.17 6.74 -5.60
N PHE A 245 1.75 7.20 -6.76
CA PHE A 245 0.86 8.36 -6.90
C PHE A 245 -0.59 8.02 -6.61
N SER A 246 -0.99 6.79 -6.92
CA SER A 246 -2.36 6.36 -6.73
C SER A 246 -2.71 6.27 -5.26
N LYS A 247 -3.85 6.84 -4.93
CA LYS A 247 -4.47 6.77 -3.59
C LYS A 247 -5.75 5.95 -3.62
N ILE A 248 -6.15 5.48 -4.79
CA ILE A 248 -7.44 4.80 -5.02
C ILE A 248 -7.58 3.60 -4.09
N SER A 249 -6.56 2.76 -4.00
CA SER A 249 -6.59 1.56 -3.15
C SER A 249 -6.73 1.89 -1.66
N ALA A 250 -6.02 2.92 -1.19
CA ALA A 250 -6.15 3.37 0.21
C ALA A 250 -7.53 4.00 0.47
N MET A 251 -8.04 4.81 -0.46
CA MET A 251 -9.39 5.37 -0.37
C MET A 251 -10.46 4.28 -0.37
N ALA A 252 -10.32 3.25 -1.21
CA ALA A 252 -11.24 2.11 -1.23
C ALA A 252 -11.28 1.37 0.12
N ILE A 253 -10.14 1.23 0.80
CA ILE A 253 -10.10 0.68 2.17
C ILE A 253 -10.84 1.60 3.14
N ILE A 254 -10.62 2.91 3.09
CA ILE A 254 -11.31 3.86 3.96
C ILE A 254 -12.84 3.80 3.73
N GLU A 255 -13.29 3.76 2.47
CA GLU A 255 -14.71 3.61 2.16
C GLU A 255 -15.27 2.26 2.63
N THR A 256 -14.50 1.19 2.46
CA THR A 256 -14.87 -0.14 2.98
C THR A 256 -15.07 -0.08 4.50
N LEU A 257 -14.13 0.50 5.23
CA LEU A 257 -14.26 0.68 6.69
C LEU A 257 -15.48 1.55 7.04
N TYR A 258 -15.74 2.62 6.30
CA TYR A 258 -16.92 3.46 6.50
C TYR A 258 -18.22 2.68 6.35
N TYR A 259 -18.35 1.86 5.29
CA TYR A 259 -19.55 1.04 5.07
C TYR A 259 -19.77 0.02 6.19
N PHE A 260 -18.70 -0.59 6.73
CA PHE A 260 -18.82 -1.52 7.85
C PHE A 260 -19.02 -0.82 9.21
N LEU A 261 -18.49 0.41 9.39
CA LEU A 261 -18.71 1.19 10.61
C LEU A 261 -20.13 1.72 10.71
N LEU A 262 -20.78 2.06 9.60
CA LEU A 262 -22.11 2.66 9.57
C LEU A 262 -23.16 1.87 10.37
N PRO A 263 -23.30 0.53 10.25
CA PRO A 263 -24.21 -0.25 11.06
C PRO A 263 -23.71 -0.53 12.49
N GLU A 264 -22.42 -0.40 12.77
CA GLU A 264 -21.81 -0.71 14.07
C GLU A 264 -21.81 0.49 15.03
N ILE A 265 -22.03 1.71 14.53
CA ILE A 265 -22.06 2.92 15.35
C ILE A 265 -23.51 3.23 15.72
N GLU A 266 -23.83 3.12 17.03
CA GLU A 266 -25.12 3.52 17.56
C GLU A 266 -25.37 5.03 17.32
N GLY A 267 -26.49 5.37 16.70
CA GLY A 267 -26.80 6.76 16.33
C GLY A 267 -26.01 7.31 15.14
N GLY A 268 -25.20 6.51 14.44
CA GLY A 268 -24.38 6.96 13.31
C GLY A 268 -25.20 7.60 12.19
N ARG A 269 -26.36 7.05 11.85
CA ARG A 269 -27.28 7.63 10.85
C ARG A 269 -27.89 8.96 11.32
N GLU A 270 -28.17 9.09 12.60
CA GLU A 270 -28.67 10.34 13.19
C GLU A 270 -27.60 11.43 13.19
N HIS A 271 -26.34 11.06 13.42
CA HIS A 271 -25.21 11.99 13.28
C HIS A 271 -25.09 12.51 11.84
N ILE A 272 -25.20 11.63 10.84
CA ILE A 272 -25.19 12.04 9.43
C ILE A 272 -26.35 13.00 9.14
N SER A 273 -27.59 12.67 9.56
CA SER A 273 -28.75 13.54 9.34
C SER A 273 -28.57 14.92 9.99
N ARG A 274 -28.10 14.98 11.23
CA ARG A 274 -27.81 16.25 11.89
C ARG A 274 -26.74 17.07 11.19
N TYR A 275 -25.70 16.40 10.70
CA TYR A 275 -24.66 17.06 9.92
C TYR A 275 -25.23 17.63 8.62
N GLU A 276 -26.05 16.87 7.89
CA GLU A 276 -26.71 17.33 6.66
C GLU A 276 -27.62 18.52 6.92
N GLU A 277 -28.43 18.50 7.98
CA GLU A 277 -29.30 19.60 8.39
C GLU A 277 -28.51 20.90 8.66
N LEU A 278 -27.32 20.79 9.28
CA LEU A 278 -26.48 21.95 9.60
C LEU A 278 -25.82 22.57 8.37
N ILE A 279 -25.48 21.76 7.34
CA ILE A 279 -24.83 22.27 6.12
C ILE A 279 -25.81 22.56 4.98
N GLN A 280 -27.10 22.17 5.12
CA GLN A 280 -28.12 22.36 4.09
C GLN A 280 -28.29 23.84 3.71
N PRO A 281 -28.29 24.81 4.62
CA PRO A 281 -28.40 26.23 4.28
C PRO A 281 -27.30 26.74 3.34
N ASP A 282 -26.11 26.08 3.35
CA ASP A 282 -25.00 26.44 2.45
C ASP A 282 -25.24 25.96 1.00
N LYS A 283 -26.22 25.06 0.79
CA LYS A 283 -26.57 24.52 -0.52
C LYS A 283 -27.75 25.25 -1.18
N ASP A 284 -28.51 26.00 -0.42
CA ASP A 284 -29.70 26.75 -0.86
C ASP A 284 -29.33 28.19 -1.29
N VAL A 285 -28.14 28.38 -1.88
CA VAL A 285 -27.80 29.66 -2.50
C VAL A 285 -28.46 29.68 -3.87
N GLU A 286 -29.57 30.45 -4.00
CA GLU A 286 -30.23 30.75 -5.26
C GLU A 286 -29.33 31.43 -6.29
#